data_16c7dfe0bc640a418f989b0abe453da7
#
_entry.id   16c7dfe0bc640a418f989b0abe453da7
#
_cell.length_a   1.000
_cell.length_b   1.000
_cell.length_c   1.000
_cell.angle_alpha   90.00
_cell.angle_beta   90.00
_cell.angle_gamma   90.00
#
_symmetry.space_group_name_H-M   'P 1'
#
loop_
_entity.id
_entity.type
_entity.pdbx_description
1 polymer ?
#
loop_
_entity_poly.entity_id
_entity_poly.type
_entity_poly.pdbx_seq_one_letter_code
_entity_poly.pdbx_strand_id
1 'polypeptide(L)'
;IVAVGTQSTLELAYPTAHRIDCDGGVLTPGLVDSHTHAIFGKPRFEEQELRASGLTYMEIAAQGGGIHSSVRDLRARSEDELFALALPRLRRIAAHGTTTVEVKSGYGLALDDELKSLRVIRRLQSALPMRLVPTFLGAHEIPLEYRAAPRTRDEYIALVIDEMIPRVAAEQLARFADIFCEPGVYTVDESRRILGAARAAGLAIKLHADELEPAGAAELAAELGATSADHLAAISDHGIRALAASETVATLLPGTMLFLGRAKQAPARALIEQGAAIAIATDFNPGTSPTVNFPLILTLAVSQLRLSVAEATLASTVNGAAALGLAAETGQLAPGFSADLALFEIGDLRELAYWYGDNRCKASWMAGNACHS
;
A
#
# COMPACT_ATOMS: atom_id res chain seq x y z
N ILE A 1 -8.07 -8.73 21.18
CA ILE A 1 -7.12 -9.06 22.29
C ILE A 1 -7.80 -8.72 23.60
N VAL A 2 -7.85 -9.70 24.52
CA VAL A 2 -8.47 -9.52 25.86
C VAL A 2 -7.42 -9.11 26.89
N ALA A 3 -6.25 -9.75 26.85
CA ALA A 3 -5.16 -9.48 27.78
C ALA A 3 -3.79 -9.75 27.14
N VAL A 4 -2.77 -9.07 27.67
CA VAL A 4 -1.35 -9.29 27.39
C VAL A 4 -0.63 -9.35 28.74
N GLY A 5 0.25 -10.31 28.94
CA GLY A 5 0.95 -10.48 30.21
C GLY A 5 1.90 -11.67 30.23
N THR A 6 2.41 -12.00 31.42
CA THR A 6 3.26 -13.19 31.57
C THR A 6 2.44 -14.46 31.42
N GLN A 7 3.06 -15.54 30.98
CA GLN A 7 2.41 -16.83 30.81
C GLN A 7 1.70 -17.27 32.13
N SER A 8 2.37 -17.18 33.25
CA SER A 8 1.79 -17.58 34.55
C SER A 8 0.56 -16.76 34.94
N THR A 9 0.56 -15.46 34.64
CA THR A 9 -0.59 -14.57 34.90
C THR A 9 -1.77 -14.93 34.00
N LEU A 10 -1.53 -15.19 32.74
CA LEU A 10 -2.57 -15.49 31.76
C LEU A 10 -3.15 -16.89 31.98
N GLU A 11 -2.33 -17.89 32.32
CA GLU A 11 -2.79 -19.24 32.66
C GLU A 11 -3.70 -19.28 33.87
N LEU A 12 -3.41 -18.45 34.88
CA LEU A 12 -4.26 -18.33 36.08
C LEU A 12 -5.58 -17.61 35.74
N ALA A 13 -5.53 -16.59 34.94
CA ALA A 13 -6.73 -15.80 34.57
C ALA A 13 -7.64 -16.54 33.56
N TYR A 14 -7.07 -17.37 32.69
CA TYR A 14 -7.78 -18.04 31.58
C TYR A 14 -7.46 -19.55 31.53
N PRO A 15 -7.80 -20.34 32.56
CA PRO A 15 -7.37 -21.74 32.69
C PRO A 15 -7.94 -22.69 31.62
N THR A 16 -9.03 -22.30 30.95
CA THR A 16 -9.69 -23.10 29.91
C THR A 16 -9.37 -22.59 28.47
N ALA A 17 -8.50 -21.60 28.32
CA ALA A 17 -8.14 -21.11 27.01
C ALA A 17 -7.37 -22.16 26.21
N HIS A 18 -7.66 -22.25 24.90
CA HIS A 18 -6.84 -23.02 23.98
C HIS A 18 -5.43 -22.45 23.93
N ARG A 19 -4.40 -23.28 23.97
CA ARG A 19 -3.01 -22.88 24.01
C ARG A 19 -2.36 -23.14 22.64
N ILE A 20 -1.62 -22.18 22.15
CA ILE A 20 -0.75 -22.32 20.99
C ILE A 20 0.69 -22.08 21.47
N ASP A 21 1.52 -23.11 21.35
CA ASP A 21 2.95 -22.98 21.65
C ASP A 21 3.65 -22.27 20.49
N CYS A 22 4.35 -21.21 20.80
CA CYS A 22 5.12 -20.44 19.81
C CYS A 22 6.56 -20.97 19.65
N ASP A 23 6.95 -22.05 20.33
CA ASP A 23 8.29 -22.70 20.28
C ASP A 23 9.44 -21.69 20.47
N GLY A 24 9.25 -20.67 21.31
CA GLY A 24 10.22 -19.60 21.53
C GLY A 24 10.26 -18.54 20.43
N GLY A 25 9.36 -18.61 19.46
CA GLY A 25 9.23 -17.62 18.40
C GLY A 25 8.73 -16.27 18.88
N VAL A 26 8.91 -15.24 18.06
CA VAL A 26 8.45 -13.88 18.34
C VAL A 26 7.06 -13.66 17.75
N LEU A 27 6.11 -13.30 18.61
CA LEU A 27 4.76 -12.88 18.23
C LEU A 27 4.74 -11.35 18.09
N THR A 28 4.33 -10.84 16.92
CA THR A 28 4.14 -9.42 16.65
C THR A 28 2.67 -9.12 16.36
N PRO A 29 2.23 -7.84 16.34
CA PRO A 29 1.05 -7.49 15.58
C PRO A 29 1.21 -7.98 14.15
N GLY A 30 0.13 -8.34 13.50
CA GLY A 30 0.14 -8.62 12.07
C GLY A 30 0.66 -7.42 11.28
N LEU A 31 1.51 -7.66 10.28
CA LEU A 31 2.04 -6.59 9.46
C LEU A 31 0.91 -5.93 8.66
N VAL A 32 1.02 -4.62 8.45
CA VAL A 32 0.04 -3.80 7.75
C VAL A 32 0.70 -3.24 6.48
N ASP A 33 0.28 -3.74 5.33
CA ASP A 33 0.75 -3.27 4.03
C ASP A 33 -0.16 -2.15 3.52
N SER A 34 0.25 -0.92 3.77
CA SER A 34 -0.58 0.26 3.55
C SER A 34 -0.54 0.81 2.13
N HIS A 35 0.10 0.10 1.17
CA HIS A 35 0.16 0.50 -0.23
C HIS A 35 0.42 -0.69 -1.14
N THR A 36 -0.61 -1.15 -1.88
CA THR A 36 -0.46 -2.19 -2.91
C THR A 36 -1.39 -1.98 -4.09
N HIS A 37 -1.00 -2.53 -5.25
CA HIS A 37 -1.78 -2.61 -6.48
C HIS A 37 -2.02 -4.08 -6.87
N ALA A 38 -2.50 -4.89 -5.96
CA ALA A 38 -2.59 -6.34 -6.11
C ALA A 38 -3.56 -6.81 -7.22
N ILE A 39 -4.47 -5.92 -7.70
CA ILE A 39 -5.40 -6.23 -8.79
C ILE A 39 -4.79 -5.85 -10.12
N PHE A 40 -4.17 -6.82 -10.77
CA PHE A 40 -3.63 -6.71 -12.13
C PHE A 40 -3.71 -8.06 -12.84
N GLY A 41 -3.67 -8.03 -14.16
CA GLY A 41 -3.63 -9.24 -14.96
C GLY A 41 -2.25 -9.91 -14.98
N LYS A 42 -1.51 -9.80 -16.06
CA LYS A 42 -0.16 -10.38 -16.18
C LYS A 42 0.91 -9.49 -15.52
N PRO A 43 2.00 -10.09 -14.99
CA PRO A 43 3.20 -9.35 -14.61
C PRO A 43 3.90 -8.76 -15.85
N ARG A 44 4.81 -7.78 -15.62
CA ARG A 44 5.54 -7.07 -16.68
C ARG A 44 7.03 -7.43 -16.68
N PHE A 45 7.36 -8.72 -16.58
CA PHE A 45 8.74 -9.18 -16.49
C PHE A 45 9.55 -8.91 -17.77
N GLU A 46 8.91 -8.78 -18.94
CA GLU A 46 9.57 -8.38 -20.18
C GLU A 46 10.18 -6.97 -20.08
N GLU A 47 9.56 -6.08 -19.31
CA GLU A 47 10.10 -4.74 -19.09
C GLU A 47 11.39 -4.76 -18.25
N GLN A 48 11.58 -5.77 -17.41
CA GLN A 48 12.82 -5.95 -16.65
C GLN A 48 13.99 -6.29 -17.58
N GLU A 49 13.77 -7.12 -18.59
CA GLU A 49 14.76 -7.41 -19.63
C GLU A 49 15.15 -6.14 -20.43
N LEU A 50 14.14 -5.32 -20.77
CA LEU A 50 14.39 -4.05 -21.46
C LEU A 50 15.20 -3.07 -20.58
N ARG A 51 14.89 -3.00 -19.28
CA ARG A 51 15.70 -2.20 -18.33
C ARG A 51 17.14 -2.74 -18.21
N ALA A 52 17.30 -4.05 -18.13
CA ALA A 52 18.62 -4.69 -18.08
C ALA A 52 19.45 -4.40 -19.34
N SER A 53 18.80 -4.20 -20.50
CA SER A 53 19.45 -3.78 -21.75
C SER A 53 19.75 -2.27 -21.82
N GLY A 54 19.37 -1.50 -20.77
CA GLY A 54 19.69 -0.08 -20.65
C GLY A 54 18.55 0.89 -21.01
N LEU A 55 17.36 0.38 -21.38
CA LEU A 55 16.23 1.25 -21.66
C LEU A 55 15.71 1.93 -20.39
N THR A 56 15.41 3.20 -20.49
CA THR A 56 14.78 3.99 -19.45
C THR A 56 13.28 3.64 -19.32
N TYR A 57 12.67 4.00 -18.20
CA TYR A 57 11.23 3.85 -17.97
C TYR A 57 10.41 4.55 -19.08
N MET A 58 10.82 5.76 -19.51
CA MET A 58 10.14 6.51 -20.56
C MET A 58 10.23 5.86 -21.94
N GLU A 59 11.39 5.28 -22.27
CA GLU A 59 11.57 4.56 -23.55
C GLU A 59 10.75 3.26 -23.58
N ILE A 60 10.64 2.54 -22.45
CA ILE A 60 9.77 1.37 -22.33
C ILE A 60 8.29 1.79 -22.49
N ALA A 61 7.88 2.87 -21.84
CA ALA A 61 6.52 3.39 -21.97
C ALA A 61 6.18 3.80 -23.41
N ALA A 62 7.13 4.46 -24.11
CA ALA A 62 6.97 4.84 -25.51
C ALA A 62 6.82 3.64 -26.46
N GLN A 63 7.36 2.48 -26.10
CA GLN A 63 7.21 1.21 -26.82
C GLN A 63 5.91 0.46 -26.46
N GLY A 64 5.00 1.09 -25.70
CA GLY A 64 3.72 0.51 -25.30
C GLY A 64 3.77 -0.36 -24.03
N GLY A 65 4.87 -0.31 -23.29
CA GLY A 65 5.02 -0.87 -21.94
C GLY A 65 4.41 0.04 -20.86
N GLY A 66 4.90 -0.11 -19.65
CA GLY A 66 4.49 0.69 -18.50
C GLY A 66 3.04 0.41 -18.07
N ILE A 67 2.44 1.38 -17.42
CA ILE A 67 1.10 1.28 -16.85
C ILE A 67 0.05 0.94 -17.90
N HIS A 68 0.17 1.47 -19.13
CA HIS A 68 -0.77 1.20 -20.22
C HIS A 68 -0.78 -0.26 -20.69
N SER A 69 0.32 -1.00 -20.52
CA SER A 69 0.34 -2.44 -20.74
C SER A 69 -0.56 -3.18 -19.73
N SER A 70 -0.47 -2.80 -18.45
CA SER A 70 -1.35 -3.33 -17.40
C SER A 70 -2.82 -2.95 -17.63
N VAL A 71 -3.08 -1.72 -18.09
CA VAL A 71 -4.45 -1.25 -18.39
C VAL A 71 -5.08 -2.08 -19.50
N ARG A 72 -4.38 -2.27 -20.62
CA ARG A 72 -4.90 -3.11 -21.73
C ARG A 72 -5.22 -4.54 -21.28
N ASP A 73 -4.32 -5.13 -20.49
CA ASP A 73 -4.50 -6.50 -20.03
C ASP A 73 -5.66 -6.62 -19.02
N LEU A 74 -5.77 -5.69 -18.05
CA LEU A 74 -6.87 -5.71 -17.06
C LEU A 74 -8.23 -5.49 -17.72
N ARG A 75 -8.35 -4.54 -18.65
CA ARG A 75 -9.61 -4.27 -19.37
C ARG A 75 -10.12 -5.48 -20.14
N ALA A 76 -9.22 -6.28 -20.68
CA ALA A 76 -9.56 -7.50 -21.43
C ALA A 76 -10.02 -8.68 -20.55
N ARG A 77 -9.87 -8.58 -19.22
CA ARG A 77 -10.19 -9.68 -18.29
C ARG A 77 -11.56 -9.51 -17.64
N SER A 78 -12.19 -10.64 -17.37
CA SER A 78 -13.39 -10.73 -16.55
C SER A 78 -13.08 -10.53 -15.05
N GLU A 79 -14.11 -10.26 -14.24
CA GLU A 79 -14.01 -10.23 -12.76
C GLU A 79 -13.51 -11.59 -12.22
N ASP A 80 -13.95 -12.72 -12.79
CA ASP A 80 -13.56 -14.05 -12.32
C ASP A 80 -12.08 -14.33 -12.59
N GLU A 81 -11.57 -13.93 -13.75
CA GLU A 81 -10.13 -14.05 -14.06
C GLU A 81 -9.28 -13.19 -13.13
N LEU A 82 -9.68 -11.94 -12.88
CA LEU A 82 -8.96 -11.05 -11.96
C LEU A 82 -9.00 -11.57 -10.51
N PHE A 83 -10.14 -12.09 -10.08
CA PHE A 83 -10.27 -12.75 -8.76
C PHE A 83 -9.34 -13.97 -8.66
N ALA A 84 -9.35 -14.86 -9.66
CA ALA A 84 -8.50 -16.05 -9.67
C ALA A 84 -7.00 -15.71 -9.66
N LEU A 85 -6.60 -14.61 -10.29
CA LEU A 85 -5.22 -14.14 -10.29
C LEU A 85 -4.81 -13.46 -8.96
N ALA A 86 -5.69 -12.67 -8.36
CA ALA A 86 -5.38 -11.91 -7.14
C ALA A 86 -5.42 -12.77 -5.87
N LEU A 87 -6.30 -13.76 -5.80
CA LEU A 87 -6.46 -14.63 -4.63
C LEU A 87 -5.13 -15.31 -4.18
N PRO A 88 -4.36 -15.97 -5.04
CA PRO A 88 -3.09 -16.57 -4.64
C PRO A 88 -2.03 -15.51 -4.28
N ARG A 89 -2.07 -14.31 -4.85
CA ARG A 89 -1.15 -13.21 -4.50
C ARG A 89 -1.38 -12.76 -3.05
N LEU A 90 -2.64 -12.52 -2.69
CA LEU A 90 -3.01 -12.12 -1.32
C LEU A 90 -2.72 -13.22 -0.30
N ARG A 91 -2.93 -14.49 -0.64
CA ARG A 91 -2.52 -15.63 0.21
C ARG A 91 -1.01 -15.64 0.45
N ARG A 92 -0.21 -15.33 -0.56
CA ARG A 92 1.25 -15.22 -0.41
C ARG A 92 1.64 -14.01 0.46
N ILE A 93 0.91 -12.90 0.37
CA ILE A 93 1.09 -11.74 1.27
C ILE A 93 0.85 -12.18 2.73
N ALA A 94 -0.25 -12.90 3.00
CA ALA A 94 -0.55 -13.44 4.34
C ALA A 94 0.53 -14.38 4.86
N ALA A 95 1.11 -15.21 3.99
CA ALA A 95 2.20 -16.12 4.33
C ALA A 95 3.51 -15.42 4.73
N HIS A 96 3.62 -14.10 4.54
CA HIS A 96 4.73 -13.28 5.02
C HIS A 96 4.39 -12.48 6.29
N GLY A 97 3.26 -12.81 6.96
CA GLY A 97 2.86 -12.18 8.22
C GLY A 97 1.98 -10.94 8.08
N THR A 98 1.58 -10.57 6.86
CA THR A 98 0.70 -9.43 6.63
C THR A 98 -0.77 -9.83 6.83
N THR A 99 -1.48 -9.12 7.69
CA THR A 99 -2.89 -9.39 8.01
C THR A 99 -3.85 -8.33 7.49
N THR A 100 -3.34 -7.13 7.25
CA THR A 100 -4.09 -6.00 6.72
C THR A 100 -3.38 -5.46 5.49
N VAL A 101 -4.12 -5.30 4.38
CA VAL A 101 -3.56 -4.88 3.08
C VAL A 101 -4.46 -3.82 2.45
N GLU A 102 -3.88 -2.69 2.07
CA GLU A 102 -4.55 -1.79 1.13
C GLU A 102 -4.49 -2.39 -0.27
N VAL A 103 -5.59 -2.36 -0.99
CA VAL A 103 -5.66 -2.81 -2.37
C VAL A 103 -6.27 -1.72 -3.23
N LYS A 104 -5.47 -1.18 -4.15
CA LYS A 104 -5.89 -0.12 -5.07
C LYS A 104 -6.46 -0.69 -6.37
N SER A 105 -7.42 0.00 -6.95
CA SER A 105 -7.75 -0.08 -8.38
C SER A 105 -6.67 0.65 -9.21
N GLY A 106 -6.98 1.28 -10.33
CA GLY A 106 -6.05 2.16 -11.04
C GLY A 106 -5.41 1.58 -12.30
N TYR A 107 -5.77 0.35 -12.66
CA TYR A 107 -5.43 -0.22 -13.96
C TYR A 107 -6.64 -0.36 -14.89
N GLY A 108 -7.82 0.11 -14.47
CA GLY A 108 -9.00 0.19 -15.30
C GLY A 108 -8.99 1.44 -16.19
N LEU A 109 -8.78 2.60 -15.58
CA LEU A 109 -8.81 3.94 -16.18
C LEU A 109 -10.06 4.17 -17.07
N ALA A 110 -11.16 3.52 -16.72
CA ALA A 110 -12.48 3.65 -17.30
C ALA A 110 -13.51 3.27 -16.23
N LEU A 111 -14.72 3.86 -16.29
CA LEU A 111 -15.72 3.69 -15.24
C LEU A 111 -15.97 2.21 -14.90
N ASP A 112 -16.34 1.40 -15.89
CA ASP A 112 -16.71 0.00 -15.67
C ASP A 112 -15.51 -0.85 -15.19
N ASP A 113 -14.30 -0.57 -15.68
CA ASP A 113 -13.10 -1.34 -15.35
C ASP A 113 -12.53 -0.98 -13.96
N GLU A 114 -12.68 0.27 -13.52
CA GLU A 114 -12.37 0.67 -12.14
C GLU A 114 -13.35 0.03 -11.15
N LEU A 115 -14.67 0.11 -11.44
CA LEU A 115 -15.69 -0.56 -10.64
C LEU A 115 -15.51 -2.08 -10.61
N LYS A 116 -15.15 -2.69 -11.75
CA LYS A 116 -14.78 -4.11 -11.84
C LYS A 116 -13.66 -4.47 -10.87
N SER A 117 -12.58 -3.70 -10.86
CA SER A 117 -11.44 -3.90 -9.96
C SER A 117 -11.85 -3.82 -8.48
N LEU A 118 -12.64 -2.83 -8.11
CA LEU A 118 -13.14 -2.65 -6.75
C LEU A 118 -14.13 -3.76 -6.33
N ARG A 119 -14.97 -4.25 -7.24
CA ARG A 119 -15.84 -5.40 -6.97
C ARG A 119 -15.04 -6.68 -6.75
N VAL A 120 -13.95 -6.88 -7.49
CA VAL A 120 -13.03 -8.00 -7.25
C VAL A 120 -12.43 -7.92 -5.85
N ILE A 121 -12.01 -6.73 -5.37
CA ILE A 121 -11.50 -6.55 -4.00
C ILE A 121 -12.56 -6.93 -2.97
N ARG A 122 -13.81 -6.49 -3.15
CA ARG A 122 -14.93 -6.85 -2.26
C ARG A 122 -15.19 -8.36 -2.21
N ARG A 123 -15.10 -9.06 -3.36
CA ARG A 123 -15.20 -10.53 -3.43
C ARG A 123 -14.05 -11.22 -2.70
N LEU A 124 -12.82 -10.71 -2.86
CA LEU A 124 -11.62 -11.23 -2.18
C LEU A 124 -11.71 -11.05 -0.67
N GLN A 125 -12.27 -9.93 -0.17
CA GLN A 125 -12.52 -9.73 1.25
C GLN A 125 -13.40 -10.82 1.86
N SER A 126 -14.38 -11.31 1.11
CA SER A 126 -15.25 -12.41 1.57
C SER A 126 -14.60 -13.79 1.48
N ALA A 127 -13.53 -13.94 0.68
CA ALA A 127 -12.85 -15.20 0.42
C ALA A 127 -11.58 -15.43 1.24
N LEU A 128 -11.11 -14.39 1.94
CA LEU A 128 -9.84 -14.42 2.68
C LEU A 128 -10.05 -13.97 4.13
N PRO A 129 -9.42 -14.66 5.10
CA PRO A 129 -9.35 -14.20 6.48
C PRO A 129 -8.25 -13.12 6.63
N MET A 130 -8.33 -12.07 5.82
CA MET A 130 -7.44 -10.91 5.84
C MET A 130 -8.29 -9.64 5.80
N ARG A 131 -7.80 -8.55 6.35
CA ARG A 131 -8.43 -7.24 6.20
C ARG A 131 -7.94 -6.59 4.90
N LEU A 132 -8.82 -6.44 3.91
CA LEU A 132 -8.53 -5.70 2.69
C LEU A 132 -9.13 -4.30 2.80
N VAL A 133 -8.35 -3.28 2.51
CA VAL A 133 -8.78 -1.88 2.50
C VAL A 133 -8.81 -1.38 1.07
N PRO A 134 -10.00 -1.26 0.44
CA PRO A 134 -10.11 -0.87 -0.95
C PRO A 134 -9.86 0.62 -1.13
N THR A 135 -9.06 0.97 -2.14
CA THR A 135 -8.75 2.34 -2.56
C THR A 135 -9.08 2.52 -4.03
N PHE A 136 -9.88 3.53 -4.35
CA PHE A 136 -10.15 3.95 -5.72
C PHE A 136 -8.98 4.78 -6.25
N LEU A 137 -8.40 4.39 -7.38
CA LEU A 137 -7.29 5.07 -8.03
C LEU A 137 -7.55 5.31 -9.53
N GLY A 138 -8.74 5.80 -9.89
CA GLY A 138 -9.04 6.18 -11.27
C GLY A 138 -8.11 7.29 -11.80
N ALA A 139 -7.49 8.05 -10.92
CA ALA A 139 -6.51 9.07 -11.24
C ALA A 139 -5.04 8.56 -11.14
N HIS A 140 -4.77 7.34 -11.59
CA HIS A 140 -3.43 6.76 -11.63
C HIS A 140 -2.63 7.23 -12.85
N GLU A 141 -3.30 7.42 -13.98
CA GLU A 141 -2.72 7.89 -15.24
C GLU A 141 -3.84 8.45 -16.14
N ILE A 142 -3.49 9.24 -17.15
CA ILE A 142 -4.41 9.62 -18.21
C ILE A 142 -4.43 8.51 -19.26
N PRO A 143 -5.56 7.86 -19.53
CA PRO A 143 -5.63 6.79 -20.52
C PRO A 143 -5.36 7.32 -21.93
N LEU A 144 -4.78 6.46 -22.80
CA LEU A 144 -4.28 6.85 -24.12
C LEU A 144 -5.36 7.53 -24.99
N GLU A 145 -6.60 7.07 -24.87
CA GLU A 145 -7.75 7.61 -25.62
C GLU A 145 -8.12 9.05 -25.23
N TYR A 146 -7.58 9.58 -24.13
CA TYR A 146 -7.78 10.96 -23.68
C TYR A 146 -6.53 11.84 -23.84
N ARG A 147 -5.49 11.32 -24.49
CA ARG A 147 -4.23 12.08 -24.75
C ARG A 147 -4.21 12.77 -26.09
N ALA A 148 -5.18 12.46 -26.98
CA ALA A 148 -5.28 13.04 -28.33
C ALA A 148 -6.74 13.22 -28.74
N ALA A 149 -6.97 14.22 -29.63
CA ALA A 149 -8.29 14.50 -30.19
C ALA A 149 -8.97 13.22 -30.74
N PRO A 150 -10.31 13.09 -30.62
CA PRO A 150 -11.23 14.14 -30.20
C PRO A 150 -11.38 14.29 -28.66
N ARG A 151 -10.90 13.33 -27.85
CA ARG A 151 -10.99 13.39 -26.40
C ARG A 151 -9.82 14.15 -25.79
N THR A 152 -10.04 14.72 -24.60
CA THR A 152 -9.08 15.55 -23.91
C THR A 152 -8.83 15.07 -22.47
N ARG A 153 -7.69 15.47 -21.92
CA ARG A 153 -7.34 15.27 -20.53
C ARG A 153 -8.42 15.78 -19.57
N ASP A 154 -8.97 16.97 -19.83
CA ASP A 154 -10.01 17.58 -18.99
C ASP A 154 -11.30 16.78 -19.00
N GLU A 155 -11.66 16.14 -20.11
CA GLU A 155 -12.80 15.22 -20.18
C GLU A 155 -12.59 13.96 -19.32
N TYR A 156 -11.35 13.45 -19.25
CA TYR A 156 -11.06 12.34 -18.34
C TYR A 156 -11.15 12.76 -16.87
N ILE A 157 -10.61 13.92 -16.52
CA ILE A 157 -10.73 14.47 -15.16
C ILE A 157 -12.20 14.68 -14.80
N ALA A 158 -13.01 15.19 -15.70
CA ALA A 158 -14.46 15.33 -15.52
C ALA A 158 -15.12 13.94 -15.31
N LEU A 159 -14.77 12.93 -16.11
CA LEU A 159 -15.26 11.55 -15.92
C LEU A 159 -14.93 10.99 -14.53
N VAL A 160 -13.70 11.24 -14.04
CA VAL A 160 -13.29 10.81 -12.69
C VAL A 160 -14.13 11.51 -11.62
N ILE A 161 -14.31 12.84 -11.74
CA ILE A 161 -14.99 13.68 -10.75
C ILE A 161 -16.52 13.46 -10.77
N ASP A 162 -17.12 13.49 -11.97
CA ASP A 162 -18.58 13.60 -12.12
C ASP A 162 -19.26 12.23 -12.22
N GLU A 163 -18.51 11.16 -12.57
CA GLU A 163 -19.08 9.84 -12.74
C GLU A 163 -18.43 8.77 -11.85
N MET A 164 -17.09 8.59 -11.89
CA MET A 164 -16.42 7.50 -11.17
C MET A 164 -16.54 7.66 -9.65
N ILE A 165 -16.13 8.81 -9.10
CA ILE A 165 -16.17 9.08 -7.66
C ILE A 165 -17.59 8.93 -7.09
N PRO A 166 -18.65 9.54 -7.67
CA PRO A 166 -20.02 9.36 -7.20
C PRO A 166 -20.47 7.89 -7.21
N ARG A 167 -20.12 7.11 -8.25
CA ARG A 167 -20.48 5.69 -8.34
C ARG A 167 -19.77 4.86 -7.29
N VAL A 168 -18.47 5.08 -7.09
CA VAL A 168 -17.67 4.40 -6.06
C VAL A 168 -18.23 4.67 -4.67
N ALA A 169 -18.59 5.91 -4.37
CA ALA A 169 -19.18 6.30 -3.11
C ALA A 169 -20.58 5.71 -2.91
N ALA A 170 -21.45 5.81 -3.91
CA ALA A 170 -22.82 5.29 -3.85
C ALA A 170 -22.88 3.77 -3.67
N GLU A 171 -21.97 3.02 -4.33
CA GLU A 171 -21.86 1.57 -4.19
C GLU A 171 -20.99 1.15 -2.99
N GLN A 172 -20.43 2.08 -2.23
CA GLN A 172 -19.54 1.84 -1.08
C GLN A 172 -18.39 0.87 -1.41
N LEU A 173 -17.74 1.08 -2.56
CA LEU A 173 -16.72 0.18 -3.09
C LEU A 173 -15.32 0.46 -2.57
N ALA A 174 -15.05 1.67 -2.07
CA ALA A 174 -13.75 2.07 -1.57
C ALA A 174 -13.85 2.87 -0.28
N ARG A 175 -12.84 2.77 0.56
CA ARG A 175 -12.64 3.61 1.73
C ARG A 175 -11.91 4.90 1.36
N PHE A 176 -10.97 4.80 0.44
CA PHE A 176 -10.09 5.88 0.01
C PHE A 176 -10.25 6.18 -1.48
N ALA A 177 -9.96 7.42 -1.84
CA ALA A 177 -9.54 7.81 -3.18
C ALA A 177 -8.08 8.23 -3.15
N ASP A 178 -7.34 7.88 -4.20
CA ASP A 178 -5.92 8.17 -4.35
C ASP A 178 -5.65 8.79 -5.73
N ILE A 179 -4.52 9.44 -5.88
CA ILE A 179 -4.08 10.09 -7.12
C ILE A 179 -2.58 10.03 -7.27
N PHE A 180 -2.09 9.91 -8.50
CA PHE A 180 -0.67 10.03 -8.80
C PHE A 180 -0.33 11.49 -9.15
N CYS A 181 0.00 12.26 -8.09
CA CYS A 181 0.39 13.67 -8.20
C CYS A 181 1.88 13.79 -8.52
N GLU A 182 2.21 13.79 -9.81
CA GLU A 182 3.58 13.77 -10.33
C GLU A 182 3.66 14.60 -11.61
N PRO A 183 4.76 15.34 -11.90
CA PRO A 183 4.96 16.03 -13.15
C PRO A 183 4.77 15.09 -14.36
N GLY A 184 3.93 15.53 -15.31
CA GLY A 184 3.58 14.72 -16.48
C GLY A 184 2.41 13.75 -16.29
N VAL A 185 1.95 13.50 -15.05
CA VAL A 185 0.77 12.67 -14.73
C VAL A 185 -0.37 13.58 -14.28
N TYR A 186 -0.46 13.96 -13.01
CA TYR A 186 -1.43 14.94 -12.53
C TYR A 186 -0.73 16.10 -11.82
N THR A 187 -1.13 17.33 -12.15
CA THR A 187 -0.68 18.53 -11.46
C THR A 187 -1.28 18.65 -10.06
N VAL A 188 -0.68 19.48 -9.21
CA VAL A 188 -1.21 19.80 -7.87
C VAL A 188 -2.63 20.34 -7.94
N ASP A 189 -2.94 21.22 -8.91
CA ASP A 189 -4.28 21.79 -9.03
C ASP A 189 -5.33 20.77 -9.49
N GLU A 190 -4.99 19.89 -10.46
CA GLU A 190 -5.86 18.78 -10.86
C GLU A 190 -6.08 17.81 -9.70
N SER A 191 -5.02 17.49 -8.96
CA SER A 191 -5.07 16.61 -7.78
C SER A 191 -5.96 17.20 -6.69
N ARG A 192 -5.85 18.51 -6.43
CA ARG A 192 -6.71 19.23 -5.49
C ARG A 192 -8.20 19.12 -5.87
N ARG A 193 -8.53 19.29 -7.15
CA ARG A 193 -9.91 19.18 -7.65
C ARG A 193 -10.48 17.78 -7.48
N ILE A 194 -9.72 16.75 -7.90
CA ILE A 194 -10.14 15.34 -7.85
C ILE A 194 -10.31 14.89 -6.39
N LEU A 195 -9.31 15.13 -5.54
CA LEU A 195 -9.37 14.74 -4.13
C LEU A 195 -10.42 15.54 -3.34
N GLY A 196 -10.63 16.82 -3.71
CA GLY A 196 -11.72 17.62 -3.15
C GLY A 196 -13.09 17.01 -3.45
N ALA A 197 -13.33 16.56 -4.67
CA ALA A 197 -14.55 15.86 -5.07
C ALA A 197 -14.72 14.52 -4.31
N ALA A 198 -13.61 13.75 -4.16
CA ALA A 198 -13.63 12.50 -3.41
C ALA A 198 -14.01 12.70 -1.93
N ARG A 199 -13.44 13.71 -1.27
CA ARG A 199 -13.82 14.08 0.11
C ARG A 199 -15.27 14.54 0.21
N ALA A 200 -15.75 15.33 -0.73
CA ALA A 200 -17.16 15.75 -0.77
C ALA A 200 -18.12 14.56 -0.93
N ALA A 201 -17.68 13.50 -1.60
CA ALA A 201 -18.41 12.24 -1.73
C ALA A 201 -18.27 11.30 -0.51
N GLY A 202 -17.49 11.68 0.52
CA GLY A 202 -17.33 10.92 1.76
C GLY A 202 -16.19 9.91 1.75
N LEU A 203 -15.30 9.92 0.74
CA LEU A 203 -14.10 9.11 0.72
C LEU A 203 -12.97 9.81 1.49
N ALA A 204 -12.19 9.05 2.26
CA ALA A 204 -10.90 9.52 2.73
C ALA A 204 -9.90 9.59 1.56
N ILE A 205 -8.80 10.31 1.71
CA ILE A 205 -7.89 10.56 0.60
C ILE A 205 -6.46 10.16 0.92
N LYS A 206 -5.73 9.74 -0.12
CA LYS A 206 -4.31 9.42 -0.13
C LYS A 206 -3.67 10.02 -1.40
N LEU A 207 -2.35 10.10 -1.46
CA LEU A 207 -1.62 10.55 -2.65
C LEU A 207 -0.37 9.70 -2.87
N HIS A 208 -0.11 9.29 -4.13
CA HIS A 208 1.26 9.07 -4.60
C HIS A 208 1.88 10.45 -4.77
N ALA A 209 2.94 10.74 -4.03
CA ALA A 209 3.46 12.07 -3.85
C ALA A 209 4.98 12.12 -4.01
N ASP A 210 5.47 13.05 -4.85
CA ASP A 210 6.89 13.35 -5.00
C ASP A 210 7.76 12.06 -5.16
N GLU A 211 7.32 11.14 -6.03
CA GLU A 211 8.02 9.86 -6.27
C GLU A 211 9.30 10.07 -7.05
N LEU A 212 9.22 10.76 -8.19
CA LEU A 212 10.32 10.91 -9.15
C LEU A 212 10.92 12.30 -9.08
N GLU A 213 10.07 13.33 -8.98
CA GLU A 213 10.45 14.74 -8.95
C GLU A 213 9.69 15.50 -7.85
N PRO A 214 10.27 16.58 -7.31
CA PRO A 214 9.58 17.40 -6.32
C PRO A 214 8.45 18.19 -7.00
N ALA A 215 7.21 17.82 -6.71
CA ALA A 215 6.01 18.40 -7.31
C ALA A 215 5.20 19.30 -6.38
N GLY A 216 5.47 19.25 -5.06
CA GLY A 216 4.63 19.87 -4.03
C GLY A 216 3.42 19.00 -3.64
N ALA A 217 3.47 17.71 -3.96
CA ALA A 217 2.40 16.77 -3.66
C ALA A 217 2.32 16.43 -2.16
N ALA A 218 3.47 16.38 -1.46
CA ALA A 218 3.51 16.21 -0.02
C ALA A 218 2.87 17.40 0.71
N GLU A 219 3.12 18.63 0.26
CA GLU A 219 2.49 19.84 0.77
C GLU A 219 0.98 19.82 0.55
N LEU A 220 0.53 19.39 -0.63
CA LEU A 220 -0.89 19.22 -0.93
C LEU A 220 -1.54 18.17 -0.03
N ALA A 221 -0.86 17.04 0.22
CA ALA A 221 -1.35 16.00 1.12
C ALA A 221 -1.58 16.53 2.53
N ALA A 222 -0.61 17.27 3.08
CA ALA A 222 -0.72 17.91 4.39
C ALA A 222 -1.84 18.96 4.43
N GLU A 223 -1.94 19.81 3.41
CA GLU A 223 -2.97 20.85 3.29
C GLU A 223 -4.38 20.24 3.26
N LEU A 224 -4.58 19.18 2.49
CA LEU A 224 -5.86 18.52 2.37
C LEU A 224 -6.18 17.59 3.56
N GLY A 225 -5.25 17.35 4.49
CA GLY A 225 -5.41 16.38 5.57
C GLY A 225 -5.59 14.97 5.03
N ALA A 226 -4.75 14.59 4.05
CA ALA A 226 -4.74 13.22 3.54
C ALA A 226 -4.35 12.22 4.63
N THR A 227 -4.89 11.02 4.59
CA THR A 227 -4.54 9.96 5.54
C THR A 227 -3.09 9.55 5.39
N SER A 228 -2.59 9.46 4.16
CA SER A 228 -1.16 9.28 3.89
C SER A 228 -0.72 9.99 2.60
N ALA A 229 0.59 10.27 2.54
CA ALA A 229 1.33 10.65 1.35
C ALA A 229 2.39 9.57 1.11
N ASP A 230 2.35 8.94 -0.04
CA ASP A 230 3.06 7.71 -0.31
C ASP A 230 4.22 7.96 -1.32
N HIS A 231 5.32 7.19 -1.28
CA HIS A 231 6.61 7.30 -1.99
C HIS A 231 7.60 8.30 -1.41
N LEU A 232 7.49 9.59 -1.67
CA LEU A 232 8.26 10.68 -1.08
C LEU A 232 9.78 10.65 -1.35
N ALA A 233 10.24 9.91 -2.38
CA ALA A 233 11.68 9.82 -2.69
C ALA A 233 12.26 11.15 -3.20
N ALA A 234 11.42 12.02 -3.74
CA ALA A 234 11.78 13.34 -4.25
C ALA A 234 11.26 14.51 -3.39
N ILE A 235 10.67 14.22 -2.22
CA ILE A 235 10.09 15.23 -1.31
C ILE A 235 11.04 16.39 -1.03
N SER A 236 10.51 17.62 -0.99
CA SER A 236 11.24 18.82 -0.65
C SER A 236 11.37 19.00 0.88
N ASP A 237 12.33 19.84 1.33
CA ASP A 237 12.42 20.24 2.75
C ASP A 237 11.14 20.94 3.23
N HIS A 238 10.41 21.61 2.34
CA HIS A 238 9.13 22.24 2.68
C HIS A 238 8.05 21.16 2.87
N GLY A 239 8.00 20.14 2.00
CA GLY A 239 7.12 19.00 2.13
C GLY A 239 7.35 18.21 3.41
N ILE A 240 8.63 17.98 3.80
CA ILE A 240 8.97 17.33 5.07
C ILE A 240 8.37 18.11 6.25
N ARG A 241 8.55 19.44 6.29
CA ARG A 241 7.97 20.28 7.36
C ARG A 241 6.44 20.29 7.33
N ALA A 242 5.84 20.29 6.14
CA ALA A 242 4.39 20.26 5.99
C ALA A 242 3.80 18.95 6.54
N LEU A 243 4.37 17.79 6.19
CA LEU A 243 3.95 16.50 6.74
C LEU A 243 4.16 16.44 8.26
N ALA A 244 5.31 16.90 8.76
CA ALA A 244 5.59 16.92 10.19
C ALA A 244 4.62 17.79 11.01
N ALA A 245 4.03 18.82 10.40
CA ALA A 245 3.04 19.69 11.01
C ALA A 245 1.58 19.20 10.82
N SER A 246 1.38 18.03 10.25
CA SER A 246 0.06 17.47 9.93
C SER A 246 -0.11 16.07 10.53
N GLU A 247 -1.33 15.52 10.45
CA GLU A 247 -1.65 14.14 10.82
C GLU A 247 -1.41 13.14 9.65
N THR A 248 -0.92 13.62 8.50
CA THR A 248 -0.69 12.80 7.31
C THR A 248 0.51 11.88 7.53
N VAL A 249 0.30 10.57 7.38
CA VAL A 249 1.38 9.58 7.51
C VAL A 249 2.22 9.56 6.23
N ALA A 250 3.53 9.62 6.36
CA ALA A 250 4.48 9.45 5.25
C ALA A 250 4.73 7.96 5.00
N THR A 251 4.15 7.38 3.96
CA THR A 251 4.35 5.97 3.61
C THR A 251 5.50 5.79 2.63
N LEU A 252 6.58 5.15 3.06
CA LEU A 252 7.81 5.01 2.30
C LEU A 252 7.89 3.64 1.61
N LEU A 253 8.34 3.62 0.36
CA LEU A 253 8.29 2.45 -0.52
C LEU A 253 9.71 2.06 -1.02
N PRO A 254 10.60 1.56 -0.13
CA PRO A 254 11.99 1.30 -0.49
C PRO A 254 12.16 0.18 -1.52
N GLY A 255 11.19 -0.73 -1.64
CA GLY A 255 11.20 -1.81 -2.62
C GLY A 255 11.14 -1.30 -4.05
N THR A 256 10.33 -0.29 -4.32
CA THR A 256 10.17 0.36 -5.63
C THR A 256 11.48 0.98 -6.10
N MET A 257 12.12 1.77 -5.24
CA MET A 257 13.38 2.42 -5.57
C MET A 257 14.51 1.40 -5.82
N LEU A 258 14.56 0.32 -5.02
CA LEU A 258 15.51 -0.77 -5.23
C LEU A 258 15.29 -1.47 -6.58
N PHE A 259 14.05 -1.85 -6.88
CA PHE A 259 13.72 -2.59 -8.11
C PHE A 259 13.94 -1.76 -9.37
N LEU A 260 13.74 -0.44 -9.28
CA LEU A 260 14.04 0.52 -10.35
C LEU A 260 15.54 0.86 -10.47
N GLY A 261 16.40 0.32 -9.60
CA GLY A 261 17.83 0.63 -9.58
C GLY A 261 18.13 2.10 -9.22
N ARG A 262 17.24 2.76 -8.47
CA ARG A 262 17.42 4.15 -8.06
C ARG A 262 18.24 4.23 -6.78
N ALA A 263 19.31 5.03 -6.80
CA ALA A 263 20.15 5.25 -5.63
C ALA A 263 19.47 6.14 -4.55
N LYS A 264 18.63 7.08 -4.98
CA LYS A 264 17.93 8.01 -4.07
C LYS A 264 16.74 7.30 -3.44
N GLN A 265 16.69 7.34 -2.12
CA GLN A 265 15.57 6.85 -1.29
C GLN A 265 14.84 8.02 -0.64
N ALA A 266 13.65 7.77 -0.13
CA ALA A 266 12.94 8.75 0.69
C ALA A 266 13.74 9.12 1.94
N PRO A 267 13.77 10.42 2.36
CA PRO A 267 14.59 10.91 3.46
C PRO A 267 13.97 10.59 4.83
N ALA A 268 13.84 9.30 5.15
CA ALA A 268 13.16 8.83 6.36
C ALA A 268 13.71 9.43 7.65
N ARG A 269 15.03 9.59 7.80
CA ARG A 269 15.61 10.20 9.00
C ARG A 269 15.16 11.64 9.16
N ALA A 270 15.18 12.43 8.09
CA ALA A 270 14.74 13.83 8.14
C ALA A 270 13.24 13.93 8.48
N LEU A 271 12.40 13.05 7.93
CA LEU A 271 10.97 12.99 8.29
C LEU A 271 10.77 12.72 9.78
N ILE A 272 11.44 11.71 10.34
CA ILE A 272 11.34 11.34 11.76
C ILE A 272 11.87 12.48 12.65
N GLU A 273 13.03 13.05 12.33
CA GLU A 273 13.66 14.14 13.10
C GLU A 273 12.81 15.41 13.12
N GLN A 274 12.00 15.64 12.07
CA GLN A 274 11.02 16.72 12.05
C GLN A 274 9.71 16.36 12.76
N GLY A 275 9.49 15.09 13.15
CA GLY A 275 8.31 14.64 13.88
C GLY A 275 7.19 14.03 13.01
N ALA A 276 7.43 13.81 11.72
CA ALA A 276 6.46 13.13 10.87
C ALA A 276 6.30 11.65 11.25
N ALA A 277 5.06 11.15 11.27
CA ALA A 277 4.80 9.73 11.37
C ALA A 277 5.13 9.04 10.05
N ILE A 278 5.94 7.97 10.10
CA ILE A 278 6.28 7.20 8.89
C ILE A 278 5.70 5.80 8.93
N ALA A 279 5.20 5.32 7.79
CA ALA A 279 4.90 3.93 7.52
C ALA A 279 5.82 3.40 6.41
N ILE A 280 5.87 2.08 6.26
CA ILE A 280 6.51 1.41 5.13
C ILE A 280 5.54 0.42 4.50
N ALA A 281 5.63 0.22 3.19
CA ALA A 281 4.78 -0.70 2.46
C ALA A 281 5.52 -1.34 1.28
N THR A 282 4.92 -2.39 0.69
CA THR A 282 5.55 -3.15 -0.39
C THR A 282 5.47 -2.44 -1.73
N ASP A 283 4.44 -1.63 -1.95
CA ASP A 283 4.05 -1.16 -3.28
C ASP A 283 3.86 -2.34 -4.25
N PHE A 284 3.34 -3.47 -3.77
CA PHE A 284 3.20 -4.66 -4.61
C PHE A 284 2.42 -4.36 -5.89
N ASN A 285 3.12 -4.36 -7.02
CA ASN A 285 2.58 -4.06 -8.33
C ASN A 285 3.34 -4.83 -9.44
N PRO A 286 2.79 -4.93 -10.68
CA PRO A 286 3.40 -5.74 -11.72
C PRO A 286 4.67 -5.14 -12.35
N GLY A 287 5.01 -3.87 -12.09
CA GLY A 287 6.02 -3.15 -12.87
C GLY A 287 7.23 -2.65 -12.11
N THR A 288 7.01 -2.11 -10.93
CA THR A 288 8.04 -1.38 -10.17
C THR A 288 8.34 -1.99 -8.80
N SER A 289 7.48 -2.91 -8.30
CA SER A 289 7.72 -3.62 -7.03
C SER A 289 6.98 -4.97 -7.01
N PRO A 290 7.41 -5.98 -7.77
CA PRO A 290 6.72 -7.27 -7.85
C PRO A 290 7.05 -8.20 -6.66
N THR A 291 7.02 -7.68 -5.44
CA THR A 291 7.30 -8.45 -4.22
C THR A 291 6.12 -8.44 -3.26
N VAL A 292 5.84 -9.60 -2.69
CA VAL A 292 4.87 -9.81 -1.60
C VAL A 292 5.57 -10.03 -0.25
N ASN A 293 6.90 -9.97 -0.24
CA ASN A 293 7.72 -10.26 0.93
C ASN A 293 7.90 -8.99 1.79
N PHE A 294 6.98 -8.78 2.74
CA PHE A 294 7.08 -7.64 3.65
C PHE A 294 8.34 -7.68 4.55
N PRO A 295 8.81 -8.83 5.09
CA PRO A 295 10.10 -8.91 5.78
C PRO A 295 11.28 -8.36 4.98
N LEU A 296 11.29 -8.52 3.63
CA LEU A 296 12.28 -7.87 2.78
C LEU A 296 12.17 -6.34 2.85
N ILE A 297 10.96 -5.79 2.90
CA ILE A 297 10.76 -4.33 3.05
C ILE A 297 11.30 -3.84 4.40
N LEU A 298 11.16 -4.62 5.48
CA LEU A 298 11.79 -4.30 6.77
C LEU A 298 13.33 -4.27 6.66
N THR A 299 13.93 -5.23 5.96
CA THR A 299 15.38 -5.21 5.68
C THR A 299 15.79 -3.96 4.93
N LEU A 300 15.03 -3.56 3.90
CA LEU A 300 15.31 -2.34 3.13
C LEU A 300 15.10 -1.07 3.96
N ALA A 301 14.10 -1.06 4.83
CA ALA A 301 13.88 0.07 5.74
C ALA A 301 15.09 0.29 6.68
N VAL A 302 15.67 -0.79 7.20
CA VAL A 302 16.87 -0.70 8.04
C VAL A 302 18.10 -0.33 7.20
N SER A 303 18.34 -1.00 6.07
CA SER A 303 19.57 -0.87 5.31
C SER A 303 19.61 0.38 4.41
N GLN A 304 18.48 0.79 3.83
CA GLN A 304 18.40 1.89 2.86
C GLN A 304 17.83 3.18 3.45
N LEU A 305 16.81 3.06 4.33
CA LEU A 305 16.16 4.21 4.96
C LEU A 305 16.80 4.57 6.33
N ARG A 306 17.72 3.75 6.82
CA ARG A 306 18.41 3.94 8.12
C ARG A 306 17.47 3.94 9.32
N LEU A 307 16.40 3.17 9.26
CA LEU A 307 15.53 2.94 10.41
C LEU A 307 16.19 1.93 11.36
N SER A 308 16.01 2.11 12.67
CA SER A 308 16.21 1.01 13.61
C SER A 308 15.16 -0.08 13.37
N VAL A 309 15.43 -1.31 13.82
CA VAL A 309 14.43 -2.40 13.71
C VAL A 309 13.14 -2.05 14.45
N ALA A 310 13.23 -1.35 15.58
CA ALA A 310 12.05 -0.90 16.32
C ALA A 310 11.22 0.12 15.50
N GLU A 311 11.85 1.12 14.88
CA GLU A 311 11.18 2.08 14.00
C GLU A 311 10.56 1.38 12.79
N ALA A 312 11.27 0.45 12.15
CA ALA A 312 10.75 -0.31 11.03
C ALA A 312 9.55 -1.20 11.42
N THR A 313 9.57 -1.80 12.62
CA THR A 313 8.45 -2.57 13.16
C THR A 313 7.24 -1.67 13.42
N LEU A 314 7.42 -0.50 14.04
CA LEU A 314 6.34 0.46 14.23
C LEU A 314 5.78 0.97 12.91
N ALA A 315 6.64 1.25 11.94
CA ALA A 315 6.26 1.70 10.61
C ALA A 315 5.44 0.66 9.83
N SER A 316 5.66 -0.64 10.10
CA SER A 316 4.96 -1.76 9.45
C SER A 316 3.73 -2.27 10.23
N THR A 317 3.43 -1.72 11.39
CA THR A 317 2.33 -2.15 12.26
C THR A 317 1.47 -0.95 12.68
N VAL A 318 1.87 -0.21 13.71
CA VAL A 318 1.12 0.92 14.27
C VAL A 318 0.89 2.02 13.22
N ASN A 319 1.97 2.48 12.58
CA ASN A 319 1.88 3.57 11.61
C ASN A 319 1.30 3.10 10.28
N GLY A 320 1.55 1.83 9.88
CA GLY A 320 0.85 1.22 8.75
C GLY A 320 -0.67 1.21 8.95
N ALA A 321 -1.14 0.88 10.17
CA ALA A 321 -2.55 0.97 10.53
C ALA A 321 -3.06 2.42 10.50
N ALA A 322 -2.26 3.38 10.99
CA ALA A 322 -2.60 4.81 10.94
C ALA A 322 -2.75 5.29 9.49
N ALA A 323 -1.84 4.89 8.57
CA ALA A 323 -1.90 5.18 7.14
C ALA A 323 -3.15 4.64 6.44
N LEU A 324 -3.90 3.75 7.10
CA LEU A 324 -5.19 3.22 6.64
C LEU A 324 -6.38 3.69 7.49
N GLY A 325 -6.17 4.62 8.42
CA GLY A 325 -7.19 5.09 9.35
C GLY A 325 -7.69 4.01 10.30
N LEU A 326 -6.85 3.02 10.64
CA LEU A 326 -7.15 1.85 11.49
C LEU A 326 -6.37 1.86 12.80
N ALA A 327 -5.76 2.98 13.19
CA ALA A 327 -4.90 3.09 14.37
C ALA A 327 -5.58 2.69 15.69
N ALA A 328 -6.90 2.79 15.77
CA ALA A 328 -7.69 2.39 16.94
C ALA A 328 -8.14 0.90 16.91
N GLU A 329 -7.90 0.20 15.80
CA GLU A 329 -8.44 -1.14 15.58
C GLU A 329 -7.36 -2.22 15.58
N THR A 330 -6.21 -1.97 14.93
CA THR A 330 -5.14 -2.96 14.71
C THR A 330 -3.74 -2.34 14.80
N GLY A 331 -2.70 -3.15 14.62
CA GLY A 331 -1.30 -2.74 14.63
C GLY A 331 -0.64 -2.77 16.01
N GLN A 332 -1.36 -3.18 17.07
CA GLN A 332 -0.84 -3.25 18.43
C GLN A 332 -1.24 -4.55 19.14
N LEU A 333 -0.36 -5.06 20.01
CA LEU A 333 -0.67 -6.14 20.95
C LEU A 333 -1.14 -5.51 22.27
N ALA A 334 -2.38 -5.02 22.30
CA ALA A 334 -2.95 -4.38 23.48
C ALA A 334 -4.43 -4.80 23.67
N PRO A 335 -4.93 -4.83 24.91
CA PRO A 335 -6.35 -5.11 25.18
C PRO A 335 -7.26 -4.13 24.41
N GLY A 336 -8.32 -4.64 23.82
CA GLY A 336 -9.27 -3.90 23.00
C GLY A 336 -8.94 -3.87 21.50
N PHE A 337 -7.70 -4.15 21.09
CA PHE A 337 -7.31 -4.25 19.68
C PHE A 337 -7.72 -5.59 19.08
N SER A 338 -7.87 -5.63 17.76
CA SER A 338 -8.07 -6.86 17.00
C SER A 338 -6.92 -7.83 17.23
N ALA A 339 -7.22 -9.13 17.29
CA ALA A 339 -6.21 -10.17 17.36
C ALA A 339 -5.62 -10.47 15.98
N ASP A 340 -5.05 -9.41 15.36
CA ASP A 340 -4.29 -9.48 14.13
C ASP A 340 -2.83 -9.71 14.52
N LEU A 341 -2.33 -10.93 14.27
CA LEU A 341 -1.08 -11.43 14.82
C LEU A 341 -0.22 -12.07 13.74
N ALA A 342 1.10 -11.99 13.91
CA ALA A 342 2.06 -12.76 13.12
C ALA A 342 3.12 -13.40 14.02
N LEU A 343 3.34 -14.70 13.84
CA LEU A 343 4.35 -15.48 14.54
C LEU A 343 5.52 -15.74 13.62
N PHE A 344 6.72 -15.40 14.08
CA PHE A 344 7.95 -15.60 13.34
C PHE A 344 8.88 -16.59 14.06
N GLU A 345 9.50 -17.51 13.31
CA GLU A 345 10.53 -18.43 13.79
C GLU A 345 11.88 -17.72 13.95
N ILE A 346 11.93 -16.80 14.91
CA ILE A 346 13.09 -16.01 15.29
C ILE A 346 13.17 -15.89 16.81
N GLY A 347 14.37 -15.78 17.35
CA GLY A 347 14.59 -15.65 18.81
C GLY A 347 14.70 -14.21 19.29
N ASP A 348 14.85 -13.26 18.38
CA ASP A 348 15.01 -11.84 18.65
C ASP A 348 14.30 -11.01 17.57
N LEU A 349 13.58 -9.97 17.95
CA LEU A 349 12.88 -9.11 17.00
C LEU A 349 13.80 -8.52 15.92
N ARG A 350 15.08 -8.32 16.22
CA ARG A 350 16.08 -7.81 15.27
C ARG A 350 16.29 -8.74 14.07
N GLU A 351 16.04 -10.03 14.23
CA GLU A 351 16.15 -11.02 13.16
C GLU A 351 15.10 -10.80 12.07
N LEU A 352 13.98 -10.15 12.38
CA LEU A 352 12.91 -9.86 11.42
C LEU A 352 13.39 -9.05 10.20
N ALA A 353 14.36 -8.15 10.40
CA ALA A 353 14.96 -7.35 9.34
C ALA A 353 16.34 -7.85 8.91
N TYR A 354 16.88 -8.89 9.58
CA TYR A 354 18.25 -9.39 9.33
C TYR A 354 18.28 -10.46 8.24
N TRP A 355 17.32 -11.40 8.26
CA TRP A 355 17.28 -12.52 7.31
C TRP A 355 16.78 -12.03 5.95
N TYR A 356 17.72 -11.48 5.17
CA TYR A 356 17.46 -10.86 3.88
C TYR A 356 16.84 -11.84 2.88
N GLY A 357 15.58 -11.51 2.47
CA GLY A 357 14.86 -12.31 1.48
C GLY A 357 14.28 -13.64 1.99
N ASP A 358 14.59 -14.06 3.22
CA ASP A 358 14.04 -15.27 3.80
C ASP A 358 12.68 -15.00 4.46
N ASN A 359 11.78 -15.97 4.40
CA ASN A 359 10.48 -15.90 5.06
C ASN A 359 10.50 -16.71 6.34
N ARG A 360 10.48 -16.05 7.48
CA ARG A 360 10.44 -16.65 8.83
C ARG A 360 9.03 -16.62 9.44
N CYS A 361 8.00 -16.23 8.70
CA CYS A 361 6.64 -16.27 9.20
C CYS A 361 6.14 -17.72 9.28
N LYS A 362 5.84 -18.18 10.50
CA LYS A 362 5.30 -19.50 10.78
C LYS A 362 3.77 -19.51 10.66
N ALA A 363 3.12 -18.47 11.15
CA ALA A 363 1.67 -18.35 11.15
C ALA A 363 1.21 -16.90 11.24
N SER A 364 0.01 -16.60 10.72
CA SER A 364 -0.63 -15.30 10.89
C SER A 364 -2.13 -15.45 11.14
N TRP A 365 -2.72 -14.53 11.89
CA TRP A 365 -4.14 -14.50 12.24
C TRP A 365 -4.71 -13.09 12.07
N MET A 366 -5.96 -12.99 11.61
CA MET A 366 -6.75 -11.77 11.60
C MET A 366 -8.01 -11.98 12.45
N ALA A 367 -8.23 -11.09 13.42
CA ALA A 367 -9.31 -11.22 14.41
C ALA A 367 -9.35 -12.61 15.07
N GLY A 368 -8.18 -13.26 15.27
CA GLY A 368 -8.05 -14.61 15.82
C GLY A 368 -8.29 -15.76 14.83
N ASN A 369 -8.65 -15.47 13.58
CA ASN A 369 -8.82 -16.49 12.54
C ASN A 369 -7.52 -16.65 11.74
N ALA A 370 -7.10 -17.90 11.50
CA ALA A 370 -5.85 -18.16 10.76
C ALA A 370 -5.92 -17.65 9.33
N CYS A 371 -4.92 -16.83 8.94
CA CYS A 371 -4.69 -16.39 7.58
C CYS A 371 -3.69 -17.31 6.87
N HIS A 372 -2.70 -17.79 7.63
CA HIS A 372 -1.63 -18.69 7.21
C HIS A 372 -1.18 -19.52 8.43
N SER A 373 -0.91 -20.81 8.22
CA SER A 373 -0.41 -21.76 9.22
C SER A 373 0.28 -22.95 8.57
#